data_0e5047f356dca804a615cd4beae4a3f0
#
_entry.id   0e5047f356dca804a615cd4beae4a3f0
#
_cell.length_a   1.000
_cell.length_b   1.000
_cell.length_c   1.000
_cell.angle_alpha   90.00
_cell.angle_beta   90.00
_cell.angle_gamma   90.00
#
_symmetry.space_group_name_H-M   'P 1'
#
loop_
_entity.id
_entity.type
_entity.pdbx_description
1 polymer ?
#
loop_
_entity_poly.entity_id
_entity_poly.type
_entity_poly.pdbx_seq_one_letter_code
_entity_poly.pdbx_strand_id
1 'polypeptide(L)'
;MTTSQLLSRYYRFFACADAVGKATEFMTPQDIETNMGRITGLVDPSKSITHPDLPIWAVTDDTEQNLWLLRRYLSDGKVTIENTVSELVRWIEETGAVEKHYIGPSSLKALQGIQAGEDPLKAGINGTTCGGIMRVPAAVFASILLNQDMKQCIYNALVCTHNNSVALESAYAYAYALRFIIDNILAGKTHLNTMENIISKAMTGSCIGLTKAPWRSASASLNSRLQFLEELDLETWSEEKLKSFLYGVMGTGLPSYETSAAVFCMNMYSDDPVRIMYLCAETGGDTDTIGALASSIASLRNLDSELPKDMVRTVVENNKLRDYLPEI
;
A
#
# COMPACT_ATOMS: atom_id res chain seq x y z
N MET A 1 -7.40 1.32 -22.15
CA MET A 1 -7.56 2.28 -21.04
C MET A 1 -6.46 3.32 -21.09
N THR A 2 -6.70 4.55 -20.64
CA THR A 2 -5.68 5.60 -20.48
C THR A 2 -5.01 5.51 -19.11
N THR A 3 -3.86 6.15 -18.93
CA THR A 3 -3.19 6.23 -17.61
C THR A 3 -4.12 6.83 -16.55
N SER A 4 -4.89 7.88 -16.89
CA SER A 4 -5.85 8.50 -15.96
C SER A 4 -6.97 7.54 -15.53
N GLN A 5 -7.47 6.71 -16.45
CA GLN A 5 -8.47 5.68 -16.10
C GLN A 5 -7.90 4.59 -15.19
N LEU A 6 -6.64 4.18 -15.42
CA LEU A 6 -5.95 3.22 -14.54
C LEU A 6 -5.70 3.80 -13.17
N LEU A 7 -5.27 5.06 -13.10
CA LEU A 7 -5.07 5.80 -11.87
C LEU A 7 -6.36 5.88 -11.05
N SER A 8 -7.45 6.32 -11.69
CA SER A 8 -8.77 6.40 -11.04
C SER A 8 -9.23 5.04 -10.52
N ARG A 9 -9.12 3.98 -11.35
CA ARG A 9 -9.48 2.63 -10.94
C ARG A 9 -8.65 2.15 -9.76
N TYR A 10 -7.33 2.30 -9.83
CA TYR A 10 -6.40 1.93 -8.77
C TYR A 10 -6.81 2.58 -7.44
N TYR A 11 -6.98 3.91 -7.41
CA TYR A 11 -7.26 4.63 -6.17
C TYR A 11 -8.68 4.45 -5.63
N ARG A 12 -9.67 4.10 -6.46
CA ARG A 12 -10.98 3.66 -5.95
C ARG A 12 -10.86 2.38 -5.14
N PHE A 13 -10.15 1.37 -5.65
CA PHE A 13 -9.92 0.13 -4.92
C PHE A 13 -9.06 0.36 -3.70
N PHE A 14 -8.01 1.16 -3.81
CA PHE A 14 -7.13 1.51 -2.71
C PHE A 14 -7.90 2.14 -1.54
N ALA A 15 -8.62 3.21 -1.80
CA ALA A 15 -9.38 3.93 -0.77
C ALA A 15 -10.53 3.10 -0.17
N CYS A 16 -11.21 2.29 -0.98
CA CYS A 16 -12.27 1.43 -0.44
C CYS A 16 -11.70 0.31 0.43
N ALA A 17 -10.55 -0.27 0.06
CA ALA A 17 -9.91 -1.32 0.84
C ALA A 17 -9.28 -0.79 2.14
N ASP A 18 -8.65 0.38 2.11
CA ASP A 18 -8.21 1.11 3.28
C ASP A 18 -9.40 1.36 4.23
N ALA A 19 -10.50 1.94 3.74
CA ALA A 19 -11.69 2.20 4.55
C ALA A 19 -12.33 0.93 5.15
N VAL A 20 -12.21 -0.23 4.49
CA VAL A 20 -12.69 -1.52 5.02
C VAL A 20 -11.70 -2.06 6.05
N GLY A 21 -10.40 -2.05 5.74
CA GLY A 21 -9.35 -2.64 6.56
C GLY A 21 -9.12 -1.92 7.89
N LYS A 22 -9.25 -0.58 7.94
CA LYS A 22 -9.01 0.21 9.15
C LYS A 22 -9.77 -0.26 10.40
N ALA A 23 -10.96 -0.85 10.18
CA ALA A 23 -11.79 -1.29 11.30
C ALA A 23 -11.18 -2.48 12.06
N THR A 24 -10.32 -3.25 11.40
CA THR A 24 -9.72 -4.47 11.92
C THR A 24 -8.20 -4.38 12.09
N GLU A 25 -7.63 -3.21 11.80
CA GLU A 25 -6.20 -2.96 11.88
C GLU A 25 -5.63 -3.32 13.26
N PHE A 26 -4.53 -4.09 13.26
CA PHE A 26 -3.82 -4.66 14.41
C PHE A 26 -4.64 -5.55 15.35
N MET A 27 -5.86 -5.94 14.97
CA MET A 27 -6.59 -6.98 15.65
C MET A 27 -6.02 -8.37 15.30
N THR A 28 -6.22 -9.34 16.18
CA THR A 28 -5.96 -10.75 15.85
C THR A 28 -7.11 -11.31 15.00
N PRO A 29 -6.89 -12.35 14.17
CA PRO A 29 -7.98 -12.99 13.44
C PRO A 29 -9.14 -13.46 14.33
N GLN A 30 -8.83 -13.92 15.54
CA GLN A 30 -9.82 -14.35 16.52
C GLN A 30 -10.67 -13.18 17.04
N ASP A 31 -10.04 -12.02 17.27
CA ASP A 31 -10.77 -10.82 17.72
C ASP A 31 -11.68 -10.28 16.60
N ILE A 32 -11.20 -10.34 15.36
CA ILE A 32 -12.00 -9.95 14.20
C ILE A 32 -13.23 -10.85 14.06
N GLU A 33 -13.05 -12.17 14.10
CA GLU A 33 -14.15 -13.12 14.02
C GLU A 33 -15.17 -12.89 15.13
N THR A 34 -14.69 -12.67 16.36
CA THR A 34 -15.54 -12.49 17.56
C THR A 34 -16.30 -11.16 17.54
N ASN A 35 -15.64 -10.06 17.14
CA ASN A 35 -16.17 -8.71 17.27
C ASN A 35 -16.85 -8.19 16.00
N MET A 36 -16.36 -8.58 14.81
CA MET A 36 -16.80 -8.07 13.52
C MET A 36 -17.51 -9.14 12.68
N GLY A 37 -17.18 -10.43 12.89
CA GLY A 37 -17.68 -11.54 12.07
C GLY A 37 -17.10 -11.51 10.66
N ARG A 38 -17.86 -12.03 9.69
CA ARG A 38 -17.49 -12.04 8.26
C ARG A 38 -17.56 -10.62 7.69
N ILE A 39 -16.49 -10.19 7.03
CA ILE A 39 -16.42 -8.85 6.41
C ILE A 39 -16.94 -8.95 4.97
N THR A 40 -17.96 -8.14 4.65
CA THR A 40 -18.59 -8.09 3.32
C THR A 40 -18.89 -6.68 2.84
N GLY A 41 -18.34 -5.67 3.49
CA GLY A 41 -18.57 -4.26 3.20
C GLY A 41 -17.78 -3.35 4.15
N LEU A 42 -18.16 -2.08 4.19
CA LEU A 42 -17.67 -1.15 5.21
C LEU A 42 -18.09 -1.63 6.60
N VAL A 43 -17.18 -1.59 7.56
CA VAL A 43 -17.37 -2.08 8.93
C VAL A 43 -17.43 -0.91 9.89
N ASP A 44 -18.34 -0.96 10.86
CA ASP A 44 -18.39 -0.03 11.98
C ASP A 44 -17.11 -0.18 12.83
N PRO A 45 -16.25 0.84 12.89
CA PRO A 45 -14.98 0.73 13.58
C PRO A 45 -15.08 0.92 15.10
N SER A 46 -16.26 1.04 15.69
CA SER A 46 -16.45 1.28 17.14
C SER A 46 -15.78 0.22 18.04
N LYS A 47 -15.47 -0.95 17.50
CA LYS A 47 -14.72 -2.03 18.18
C LYS A 47 -13.27 -2.14 17.70
N SER A 48 -12.81 -1.24 16.82
CA SER A 48 -11.40 -1.17 16.40
C SER A 48 -10.52 -0.84 17.59
N ILE A 49 -9.32 -1.40 17.61
CA ILE A 49 -8.31 -1.08 18.64
C ILE A 49 -7.46 0.14 18.28
N THR A 50 -7.45 0.51 17.00
CA THR A 50 -6.67 1.64 16.47
C THR A 50 -7.55 2.85 16.18
N HIS A 51 -8.69 2.66 15.55
CA HIS A 51 -9.52 3.72 14.98
C HIS A 51 -10.99 3.69 15.44
N PRO A 52 -11.31 3.54 16.75
CA PRO A 52 -12.69 3.37 17.21
C PRO A 52 -13.57 4.61 16.96
N ASP A 53 -12.97 5.79 16.84
CA ASP A 53 -13.68 7.07 16.70
C ASP A 53 -13.85 7.51 15.23
N LEU A 54 -13.29 6.74 14.27
CA LEU A 54 -13.42 7.09 12.87
C LEU A 54 -14.80 6.77 12.31
N PRO A 55 -15.32 7.60 11.39
CA PRO A 55 -16.50 7.25 10.63
C PRO A 55 -16.30 5.95 9.82
N ILE A 56 -17.38 5.21 9.60
CA ILE A 56 -17.37 3.96 8.83
C ILE A 56 -16.74 4.11 7.44
N TRP A 57 -16.91 5.27 6.82
CA TRP A 57 -16.41 5.59 5.48
C TRP A 57 -15.00 6.17 5.46
N ALA A 58 -14.43 6.55 6.60
CA ALA A 58 -13.14 7.23 6.65
C ALA A 58 -12.03 6.32 6.10
N VAL A 59 -11.12 6.94 5.37
CA VAL A 59 -9.82 6.38 4.99
C VAL A 59 -8.78 6.72 6.05
N THR A 60 -7.59 6.12 5.97
CA THR A 60 -6.46 6.35 6.88
C THR A 60 -5.35 7.15 6.18
N ASP A 61 -4.19 7.21 6.82
CA ASP A 61 -3.00 7.82 6.25
C ASP A 61 -2.51 7.13 4.96
N ASP A 62 -2.86 5.88 4.74
CA ASP A 62 -2.58 5.15 3.50
C ASP A 62 -3.11 5.91 2.27
N THR A 63 -4.40 6.19 2.24
CA THR A 63 -5.04 6.91 1.13
C THR A 63 -4.66 8.38 1.15
N GLU A 64 -4.70 9.02 2.32
CA GLU A 64 -4.43 10.46 2.44
C GLU A 64 -3.02 10.80 1.95
N GLN A 65 -1.96 10.15 2.45
CA GLN A 65 -0.58 10.44 2.05
C GLN A 65 -0.35 10.18 0.56
N ASN A 66 -0.94 9.11 -0.01
CA ASN A 66 -0.84 8.87 -1.46
C ASN A 66 -1.41 10.03 -2.27
N LEU A 67 -2.62 10.48 -1.97
CA LEU A 67 -3.31 11.51 -2.75
C LEU A 67 -2.65 12.89 -2.55
N TRP A 68 -2.21 13.21 -1.34
CA TRP A 68 -1.48 14.44 -1.04
C TRP A 68 -0.16 14.49 -1.81
N LEU A 69 0.64 13.43 -1.74
CA LEU A 69 1.91 13.35 -2.44
C LEU A 69 1.74 13.37 -3.95
N LEU A 70 0.79 12.58 -4.49
CA LEU A 70 0.54 12.57 -5.93
C LEU A 70 0.16 13.96 -6.45
N ARG A 71 -0.80 14.64 -5.78
CA ARG A 71 -1.18 16.02 -6.12
C ARG A 71 0.03 16.95 -6.09
N ARG A 72 0.87 16.85 -5.05
CA ARG A 72 2.07 17.68 -4.93
C ARG A 72 3.06 17.42 -6.06
N TYR A 73 3.34 16.17 -6.35
CA TYR A 73 4.28 15.79 -7.41
C TYR A 73 3.82 16.29 -8.78
N LEU A 74 2.54 16.16 -9.08
CA LEU A 74 1.96 16.61 -10.35
C LEU A 74 1.97 18.14 -10.44
N SER A 75 1.65 18.86 -9.36
CA SER A 75 1.69 20.31 -9.31
C SER A 75 3.10 20.88 -9.49
N ASP A 76 4.11 20.25 -8.87
CA ASP A 76 5.50 20.69 -8.97
C ASP A 76 6.21 20.18 -10.24
N GLY A 77 5.59 19.27 -10.98
CA GLY A 77 6.17 18.63 -12.16
C GLY A 77 7.37 17.71 -11.86
N LYS A 78 7.58 17.32 -10.62
CA LYS A 78 8.72 16.50 -10.19
C LYS A 78 8.49 15.80 -8.87
N VAL A 79 9.18 14.66 -8.67
CA VAL A 79 9.26 13.92 -7.40
C VAL A 79 10.65 14.15 -6.80
N THR A 80 10.73 14.87 -5.67
CA THR A 80 11.99 15.14 -4.96
C THR A 80 11.83 14.84 -3.47
N ILE A 81 12.95 14.68 -2.76
CA ILE A 81 12.95 14.49 -1.29
C ILE A 81 12.31 15.73 -0.62
N GLU A 82 12.66 16.92 -1.10
CA GLU A 82 12.19 18.18 -0.51
C GLU A 82 10.68 18.33 -0.62
N ASN A 83 10.08 18.04 -1.80
CA ASN A 83 8.63 18.15 -1.92
C ASN A 83 7.90 17.00 -1.20
N THR A 84 8.52 15.82 -1.07
CA THR A 84 8.00 14.73 -0.23
C THR A 84 7.96 15.15 1.25
N VAL A 85 9.07 15.64 1.79
CA VAL A 85 9.14 16.09 3.19
C VAL A 85 8.16 17.23 3.45
N SER A 86 8.20 18.27 2.62
CA SER A 86 7.33 19.44 2.81
C SER A 86 5.84 19.09 2.75
N GLU A 87 5.45 18.16 1.87
CA GLU A 87 4.04 17.77 1.77
C GLU A 87 3.61 16.85 2.92
N LEU A 88 4.46 15.94 3.39
CA LEU A 88 4.14 15.11 4.56
C LEU A 88 4.04 15.95 5.84
N VAL A 89 4.91 16.94 6.03
CA VAL A 89 4.81 17.87 7.16
C VAL A 89 3.51 18.67 7.07
N ARG A 90 3.19 19.21 5.89
CA ARG A 90 1.95 19.93 5.65
C ARG A 90 0.71 19.06 5.91
N TRP A 91 0.72 17.81 5.43
CA TRP A 91 -0.34 16.85 5.70
C TRP A 91 -0.56 16.62 7.20
N ILE A 92 0.52 16.45 7.99
CA ILE A 92 0.44 16.31 9.45
C ILE A 92 -0.26 17.53 10.08
N GLU A 93 0.17 18.74 9.69
CA GLU A 93 -0.33 20.01 10.27
C GLU A 93 -1.80 20.26 9.88
N GLU A 94 -2.17 20.05 8.61
CA GLU A 94 -3.52 20.36 8.12
C GLU A 94 -4.56 19.32 8.54
N THR A 95 -4.16 18.05 8.71
CA THR A 95 -5.08 16.97 9.09
C THR A 95 -5.16 16.71 10.58
N GLY A 96 -4.19 17.19 11.37
CA GLY A 96 -4.05 16.84 12.78
C GLY A 96 -3.70 15.33 12.95
N ALA A 97 -2.85 14.80 12.06
CA ALA A 97 -2.55 13.37 12.01
C ALA A 97 -1.90 12.84 13.29
N VAL A 98 -1.19 13.68 14.07
CA VAL A 98 -0.60 13.29 15.35
C VAL A 98 -1.68 13.09 16.41
N GLU A 99 -2.61 14.04 16.53
CA GLU A 99 -3.70 14.01 17.49
C GLU A 99 -4.70 12.88 17.20
N LYS A 100 -4.85 12.53 15.92
CA LYS A 100 -5.70 11.43 15.46
C LYS A 100 -5.03 10.06 15.49
N HIS A 101 -3.75 10.01 15.86
CA HIS A 101 -2.94 8.78 15.82
C HIS A 101 -2.88 8.11 14.43
N TYR A 102 -2.94 8.91 13.36
CA TYR A 102 -2.92 8.44 11.98
C TYR A 102 -1.53 8.17 11.45
N ILE A 103 -0.52 8.88 11.94
CA ILE A 103 0.84 8.74 11.43
C ILE A 103 1.63 7.66 12.17
N GLY A 104 2.21 6.73 11.44
CA GLY A 104 3.10 5.73 12.01
C GLY A 104 4.34 6.33 12.71
N PRO A 105 4.80 5.73 13.82
CA PRO A 105 5.86 6.29 14.67
C PRO A 105 7.19 6.47 13.94
N SER A 106 7.52 5.63 12.97
CA SER A 106 8.74 5.75 12.15
C SER A 106 8.73 7.02 11.30
N SER A 107 7.60 7.30 10.63
CA SER A 107 7.44 8.49 9.81
C SER A 107 7.43 9.76 10.65
N LEU A 108 6.69 9.76 11.76
CA LEU A 108 6.61 10.91 12.67
C LEU A 108 8.00 11.29 13.22
N LYS A 109 8.74 10.30 13.75
CA LYS A 109 10.07 10.51 14.31
C LYS A 109 11.05 11.07 13.27
N ALA A 110 11.04 10.52 12.06
CA ALA A 110 11.93 10.98 10.99
C ALA A 110 11.59 12.41 10.55
N LEU A 111 10.32 12.74 10.35
CA LEU A 111 9.90 14.10 9.96
C LEU A 111 10.21 15.14 11.04
N GLN A 112 10.00 14.82 12.32
CA GLN A 112 10.39 15.67 13.45
C GLN A 112 11.91 15.90 13.49
N GLY A 113 12.71 14.86 13.25
CA GLY A 113 14.17 14.97 13.14
C GLY A 113 14.58 15.92 12.02
N ILE A 114 13.96 15.81 10.84
CA ILE A 114 14.24 16.70 9.69
C ILE A 114 13.85 18.13 10.00
N GLN A 115 12.69 18.37 10.64
CA GLN A 115 12.30 19.71 11.08
C GLN A 115 13.28 20.31 12.11
N ALA A 116 13.94 19.46 12.91
CA ALA A 116 15.01 19.85 13.83
C ALA A 116 16.38 19.99 13.17
N GLY A 117 16.50 19.82 11.84
CA GLY A 117 17.73 20.00 11.07
C GLY A 117 18.51 18.72 10.77
N GLU A 118 17.94 17.53 11.01
CA GLU A 118 18.55 16.27 10.61
C GLU A 118 18.54 16.11 9.08
N ASP A 119 19.60 15.50 8.55
CA ASP A 119 19.69 15.15 7.14
C ASP A 119 18.56 14.16 6.76
N PRO A 120 17.70 14.47 5.78
CA PRO A 120 16.63 13.58 5.34
C PRO A 120 17.09 12.16 4.95
N LEU A 121 18.33 12.02 4.47
CA LEU A 121 18.89 10.70 4.14
C LEU A 121 19.27 9.88 5.39
N LYS A 122 19.40 10.51 6.54
CA LYS A 122 19.71 9.87 7.82
C LYS A 122 18.47 9.63 8.67
N ALA A 123 17.53 10.54 8.67
CA ALA A 123 16.32 10.46 9.48
C ALA A 123 15.53 9.17 9.26
N GLY A 124 15.47 8.69 8.00
CA GLY A 124 14.73 7.49 7.60
C GLY A 124 15.41 6.14 7.84
N ILE A 125 16.64 6.08 8.33
CA ILE A 125 17.43 4.81 8.37
C ILE A 125 16.83 3.73 9.27
N ASN A 126 16.05 4.09 10.26
CA ASN A 126 15.38 3.17 11.18
C ASN A 126 13.94 2.82 10.79
N GLY A 127 13.41 3.40 9.71
CA GLY A 127 12.05 3.15 9.24
C GLY A 127 11.96 1.84 8.45
N THR A 128 11.48 0.78 9.08
CA THR A 128 11.34 -0.56 8.49
C THR A 128 9.88 -0.96 8.25
N THR A 129 8.94 -0.07 8.58
CA THR A 129 7.50 -0.35 8.58
C THR A 129 6.85 -0.17 7.20
N CYS A 130 5.59 -0.59 7.09
CA CYS A 130 4.72 -0.43 5.92
C CYS A 130 4.49 1.03 5.50
N GLY A 131 4.63 1.99 6.42
CA GLY A 131 4.47 3.41 6.13
C GLY A 131 5.35 3.98 5.00
N GLY A 132 6.36 3.20 4.52
CA GLY A 132 7.09 3.48 3.30
C GLY A 132 6.39 2.94 2.06
N ILE A 133 6.10 1.64 2.04
CA ILE A 133 5.53 0.95 0.86
C ILE A 133 4.14 1.48 0.50
N MET A 134 3.32 1.84 1.48
CA MET A 134 1.97 2.37 1.24
C MET A 134 1.96 3.61 0.32
N ARG A 135 3.03 4.42 0.30
CA ARG A 135 3.16 5.65 -0.53
C ARG A 135 3.76 5.42 -1.92
N VAL A 136 4.22 4.21 -2.20
CA VAL A 136 4.83 3.84 -3.50
C VAL A 136 3.92 4.12 -4.69
N PRO A 137 2.60 3.86 -4.64
CA PRO A 137 1.71 4.13 -5.76
C PRO A 137 1.77 5.57 -6.26
N ALA A 138 1.82 6.55 -5.36
CA ALA A 138 1.94 7.96 -5.75
C ALA A 138 3.21 8.23 -6.57
N ALA A 139 4.35 7.65 -6.18
CA ALA A 139 5.61 7.81 -6.89
C ALA A 139 5.60 7.09 -8.26
N VAL A 140 4.99 5.89 -8.34
CA VAL A 140 4.88 5.13 -9.61
C VAL A 140 4.01 5.90 -10.61
N PHE A 141 2.81 6.33 -10.22
CA PHE A 141 1.93 7.08 -11.11
C PHE A 141 2.51 8.45 -11.49
N ALA A 142 3.13 9.18 -10.54
CA ALA A 142 3.83 10.42 -10.85
C ALA A 142 4.96 10.20 -11.87
N SER A 143 5.74 9.12 -11.73
CA SER A 143 6.82 8.81 -12.70
C SER A 143 6.31 8.60 -14.12
N ILE A 144 5.12 7.99 -14.27
CA ILE A 144 4.48 7.77 -15.58
C ILE A 144 3.96 9.10 -16.14
N LEU A 145 3.18 9.84 -15.34
CA LEU A 145 2.51 11.06 -15.77
C LEU A 145 3.49 12.20 -16.08
N LEU A 146 4.61 12.25 -15.34
CA LEU A 146 5.67 13.25 -15.51
C LEU A 146 6.82 12.77 -16.42
N ASN A 147 6.76 11.54 -16.93
CA ASN A 147 7.83 10.91 -17.71
C ASN A 147 9.21 10.99 -17.03
N GLN A 148 9.25 10.61 -15.73
CA GLN A 148 10.46 10.61 -14.91
C GLN A 148 10.97 9.19 -14.64
N ASP A 149 12.26 9.07 -14.24
CA ASP A 149 12.82 7.79 -13.82
C ASP A 149 12.13 7.27 -12.55
N MET A 150 11.38 6.19 -12.72
CA MET A 150 10.64 5.55 -11.64
C MET A 150 11.53 5.19 -10.44
N LYS A 151 12.75 4.72 -10.68
CA LYS A 151 13.67 4.33 -9.61
C LYS A 151 14.00 5.52 -8.71
N GLN A 152 14.23 6.67 -9.31
CA GLN A 152 14.53 7.89 -8.56
C GLN A 152 13.28 8.44 -7.88
N CYS A 153 12.11 8.38 -8.53
CA CYS A 153 10.86 8.80 -7.91
C CYS A 153 10.54 7.98 -6.66
N ILE A 154 10.67 6.64 -6.70
CA ILE A 154 10.47 5.78 -5.54
C ILE A 154 11.46 6.15 -4.42
N TYR A 155 12.74 6.27 -4.74
CA TYR A 155 13.77 6.65 -3.77
C TYR A 155 13.40 7.96 -3.08
N ASN A 156 13.08 9.00 -3.84
CA ASN A 156 12.76 10.32 -3.33
C ASN A 156 11.49 10.35 -2.46
N ALA A 157 10.52 9.50 -2.75
CA ALA A 157 9.27 9.40 -1.98
C ALA A 157 9.44 8.67 -0.63
N LEU A 158 10.52 7.89 -0.44
CA LEU A 158 10.66 7.03 0.73
C LEU A 158 11.75 7.45 1.71
N VAL A 159 12.93 7.83 1.20
CA VAL A 159 14.16 7.86 2.01
C VAL A 159 14.14 8.80 3.19
N CYS A 160 13.32 9.84 3.14
CA CYS A 160 13.19 10.77 4.27
C CYS A 160 12.61 10.12 5.54
N THR A 161 11.89 9.00 5.39
CA THR A 161 11.28 8.29 6.53
C THR A 161 11.66 6.81 6.58
N HIS A 162 12.01 6.19 5.44
CA HIS A 162 12.25 4.76 5.28
C HIS A 162 13.45 4.51 4.36
N ASN A 163 14.68 4.57 4.89
CA ASN A 163 15.91 4.52 4.13
C ASN A 163 16.84 3.36 4.55
N ASN A 164 16.32 2.14 4.50
CA ASN A 164 17.08 0.92 4.79
C ASN A 164 16.67 -0.22 3.86
N SER A 165 17.38 -1.35 3.96
CA SER A 165 17.17 -2.51 3.09
C SER A 165 15.73 -3.06 3.18
N VAL A 166 15.12 -3.11 4.36
CA VAL A 166 13.78 -3.67 4.56
C VAL A 166 12.73 -2.87 3.79
N ALA A 167 12.74 -1.55 3.98
CA ALA A 167 11.75 -0.67 3.36
C ALA A 167 11.96 -0.53 1.85
N LEU A 168 13.21 -0.34 1.40
CA LEU A 168 13.50 -0.15 -0.03
C LEU A 168 13.31 -1.44 -0.83
N GLU A 169 13.68 -2.60 -0.27
CA GLU A 169 13.41 -3.90 -0.90
C GLU A 169 11.92 -4.05 -1.22
N SER A 170 11.06 -3.84 -0.23
CA SER A 170 9.62 -3.99 -0.34
C SER A 170 8.99 -2.96 -1.29
N ALA A 171 9.39 -1.71 -1.17
CA ALA A 171 8.90 -0.61 -1.99
C ALA A 171 9.19 -0.81 -3.48
N TYR A 172 10.44 -1.18 -3.80
CA TYR A 172 10.84 -1.44 -5.18
C TYR A 172 10.19 -2.72 -5.74
N ALA A 173 10.00 -3.76 -4.91
CA ALA A 173 9.28 -4.95 -5.33
C ALA A 173 7.86 -4.60 -5.79
N TYR A 174 7.12 -3.89 -4.94
CA TYR A 174 5.76 -3.44 -5.26
C TYR A 174 5.72 -2.54 -6.49
N ALA A 175 6.61 -1.55 -6.56
CA ALA A 175 6.65 -0.61 -7.67
C ALA A 175 6.91 -1.26 -9.03
N TYR A 176 7.82 -2.24 -9.08
CA TYR A 176 8.14 -2.95 -10.32
C TYR A 176 6.98 -3.85 -10.77
N ALA A 177 6.29 -4.49 -9.83
CA ALA A 177 5.09 -5.25 -10.11
C ALA A 177 3.96 -4.34 -10.65
N LEU A 178 3.66 -3.24 -9.96
CA LEU A 178 2.63 -2.28 -10.35
C LEU A 178 2.94 -1.67 -11.73
N ARG A 179 4.16 -1.21 -11.94
CA ARG A 179 4.58 -0.62 -13.22
C ARG A 179 4.46 -1.62 -14.37
N PHE A 180 4.88 -2.86 -14.17
CA PHE A 180 4.77 -3.92 -15.17
C PHE A 180 3.31 -4.16 -15.60
N ILE A 181 2.39 -4.21 -14.63
CA ILE A 181 0.96 -4.39 -14.90
C ILE A 181 0.42 -3.21 -15.72
N ILE A 182 0.72 -1.98 -15.31
CA ILE A 182 0.27 -0.76 -15.99
C ILE A 182 0.80 -0.71 -17.44
N ASP A 183 2.11 -0.95 -17.64
CA ASP A 183 2.73 -0.91 -18.95
C ASP A 183 2.12 -1.95 -19.91
N ASN A 184 1.81 -3.16 -19.41
CA ASN A 184 1.15 -4.19 -20.22
C ASN A 184 -0.28 -3.81 -20.59
N ILE A 185 -1.04 -3.19 -19.69
CA ILE A 185 -2.40 -2.73 -19.99
C ILE A 185 -2.35 -1.64 -21.07
N LEU A 186 -1.47 -0.65 -20.90
CA LEU A 186 -1.32 0.45 -21.87
C LEU A 186 -0.85 -0.05 -23.25
N ALA A 187 -0.07 -1.12 -23.29
CA ALA A 187 0.39 -1.77 -24.50
C ALA A 187 -0.61 -2.78 -25.11
N GLY A 188 -1.77 -3.02 -24.49
CA GLY A 188 -2.74 -4.04 -24.92
C GLY A 188 -2.27 -5.48 -24.72
N LYS A 189 -1.35 -5.72 -23.78
CA LYS A 189 -0.71 -7.01 -23.50
C LYS A 189 -1.13 -7.60 -22.13
N THR A 190 -2.39 -7.46 -21.76
CA THR A 190 -2.91 -7.89 -20.46
C THR A 190 -2.68 -9.37 -20.16
N HIS A 191 -2.59 -10.23 -21.20
CA HIS A 191 -2.27 -11.65 -21.06
C HIS A 191 -0.89 -11.91 -20.41
N LEU A 192 0.01 -10.92 -20.35
CA LEU A 192 1.30 -11.02 -19.68
C LEU A 192 1.21 -10.74 -18.17
N ASN A 193 0.07 -10.27 -17.66
CA ASN A 193 -0.13 -9.96 -16.24
C ASN A 193 -0.43 -11.24 -15.42
N THR A 194 0.29 -12.33 -15.68
CA THR A 194 0.26 -13.56 -14.87
C THR A 194 1.01 -13.33 -13.56
N MET A 195 0.64 -14.07 -12.51
CA MET A 195 1.32 -13.92 -11.22
C MET A 195 2.81 -14.31 -11.29
N GLU A 196 3.16 -15.31 -12.07
CA GLU A 196 4.56 -15.69 -12.34
C GLU A 196 5.38 -14.47 -12.84
N ASN A 197 4.90 -13.78 -13.87
CA ASN A 197 5.57 -12.61 -14.42
C ASN A 197 5.61 -11.45 -13.41
N ILE A 198 4.53 -11.23 -12.67
CA ILE A 198 4.43 -10.17 -11.65
C ILE A 198 5.42 -10.42 -10.53
N ILE A 199 5.51 -11.65 -10.00
CA ILE A 199 6.46 -12.04 -8.96
C ILE A 199 7.90 -11.91 -9.46
N SER A 200 8.20 -12.36 -10.68
CA SER A 200 9.52 -12.17 -11.30
C SER A 200 9.92 -10.68 -11.36
N LYS A 201 8.97 -9.78 -11.66
CA LYS A 201 9.22 -8.33 -11.64
C LYS A 201 9.37 -7.79 -10.21
N ALA A 202 8.57 -8.27 -9.27
CA ALA A 202 8.71 -7.92 -7.86
C ALA A 202 10.10 -8.30 -7.33
N MET A 203 10.58 -9.49 -7.62
CA MET A 203 11.91 -9.96 -7.25
C MET A 203 13.03 -9.11 -7.89
N THR A 204 12.85 -8.72 -9.16
CA THR A 204 13.77 -7.77 -9.83
C THR A 204 13.81 -6.43 -9.08
N GLY A 205 12.65 -5.90 -8.73
CA GLY A 205 12.53 -4.67 -7.95
C GLY A 205 13.17 -4.79 -6.57
N SER A 206 12.90 -5.88 -5.85
CA SER A 206 13.49 -6.20 -4.56
C SER A 206 15.04 -6.14 -4.61
N CYS A 207 15.66 -6.81 -5.58
CA CYS A 207 17.11 -6.76 -5.78
C CYS A 207 17.63 -5.33 -5.99
N ILE A 208 16.91 -4.52 -6.77
CA ILE A 208 17.26 -3.11 -6.98
C ILE A 208 17.15 -2.32 -5.67
N GLY A 209 16.06 -2.48 -4.93
CA GLY A 209 15.88 -1.86 -3.62
C GLY A 209 17.02 -2.18 -2.65
N LEU A 210 17.44 -3.44 -2.59
CA LEU A 210 18.58 -3.88 -1.80
C LEU A 210 19.89 -3.19 -2.21
N THR A 211 20.12 -2.95 -3.51
CA THR A 211 21.32 -2.25 -3.98
C THR A 211 21.31 -0.75 -3.70
N LYS A 212 20.10 -0.17 -3.62
CA LYS A 212 19.92 1.26 -3.33
C LYS A 212 19.99 1.58 -1.82
N ALA A 213 19.77 0.58 -0.97
CA ALA A 213 19.72 0.78 0.47
C ALA A 213 21.10 1.12 1.05
N PRO A 214 21.27 2.31 1.66
CA PRO A 214 22.54 2.69 2.29
C PRO A 214 22.79 1.93 3.60
N TRP A 215 21.71 1.43 4.22
CA TRP A 215 21.74 0.70 5.48
C TRP A 215 21.15 -0.70 5.32
N ARG A 216 21.90 -1.70 5.83
CA ARG A 216 21.47 -3.10 5.84
C ARG A 216 20.92 -3.44 7.22
N SER A 217 19.65 -3.78 7.29
CA SER A 217 19.01 -4.31 8.49
C SER A 217 18.95 -5.84 8.41
N ALA A 218 19.24 -6.52 9.50
CA ALA A 218 18.97 -7.96 9.60
C ALA A 218 17.46 -8.18 9.57
N SER A 219 16.99 -8.90 8.57
CA SER A 219 15.55 -9.17 8.36
C SER A 219 15.36 -10.45 7.55
N ALA A 220 14.12 -10.95 7.51
CA ALA A 220 13.76 -11.98 6.56
C ALA A 220 13.88 -11.45 5.12
N SER A 221 14.28 -12.31 4.19
CA SER A 221 14.37 -11.98 2.76
C SER A 221 13.00 -11.98 2.11
N LEU A 222 12.61 -10.88 1.49
CA LEU A 222 11.41 -10.82 0.68
C LEU A 222 11.51 -11.76 -0.53
N ASN A 223 12.65 -11.80 -1.23
CA ASN A 223 12.83 -12.69 -2.36
C ASN A 223 12.63 -14.16 -2.00
N SER A 224 13.17 -14.61 -0.85
CA SER A 224 12.95 -16.00 -0.40
C SER A 224 11.48 -16.28 -0.08
N ARG A 225 10.74 -15.30 0.44
CA ARG A 225 9.30 -15.42 0.67
C ARG A 225 8.53 -15.50 -0.66
N LEU A 226 8.88 -14.68 -1.64
CA LEU A 226 8.26 -14.70 -2.97
C LEU A 226 8.53 -16.03 -3.69
N GLN A 227 9.76 -16.53 -3.64
CA GLN A 227 10.13 -17.85 -4.18
C GLN A 227 9.33 -18.98 -3.51
N PHE A 228 9.21 -18.92 -2.18
CA PHE A 228 8.43 -19.91 -1.43
C PHE A 228 6.95 -19.88 -1.83
N LEU A 229 6.38 -18.69 -2.07
CA LEU A 229 5.00 -18.58 -2.54
C LEU A 229 4.78 -19.26 -3.91
N GLU A 230 5.76 -19.18 -4.83
CA GLU A 230 5.68 -19.83 -6.16
C GLU A 230 5.63 -21.36 -6.08
N GLU A 231 6.05 -21.97 -4.96
CA GLU A 231 5.99 -23.41 -4.73
C GLU A 231 4.62 -23.86 -4.20
N LEU A 232 3.71 -22.92 -3.86
CA LEU A 232 2.42 -23.22 -3.25
C LEU A 232 1.28 -23.13 -4.27
N ASP A 233 0.37 -24.09 -4.21
CA ASP A 233 -0.89 -24.08 -4.96
C ASP A 233 -1.99 -23.37 -4.15
N LEU A 234 -1.83 -22.06 -3.97
CA LEU A 234 -2.68 -21.25 -3.08
C LEU A 234 -4.15 -21.22 -3.53
N GLU A 235 -4.42 -21.30 -4.83
CA GLU A 235 -5.79 -21.26 -5.38
C GLU A 235 -6.66 -22.44 -4.89
N THR A 236 -6.03 -23.53 -4.45
CA THR A 236 -6.73 -24.72 -3.91
C THR A 236 -7.03 -24.66 -2.42
N TRP A 237 -6.53 -23.63 -1.73
CA TRP A 237 -6.67 -23.54 -0.27
C TRP A 237 -8.02 -22.99 0.15
N SER A 238 -8.50 -23.42 1.34
CA SER A 238 -9.62 -22.75 1.98
C SER A 238 -9.22 -21.37 2.50
N GLU A 239 -10.19 -20.48 2.67
CA GLU A 239 -9.94 -19.13 3.21
C GLU A 239 -9.35 -19.18 4.64
N GLU A 240 -9.79 -20.14 5.46
CA GLU A 240 -9.26 -20.33 6.81
C GLU A 240 -7.78 -20.73 6.78
N LYS A 241 -7.40 -21.63 5.87
CA LYS A 241 -6.01 -22.04 5.69
C LYS A 241 -5.16 -20.87 5.21
N LEU A 242 -5.66 -20.07 4.27
CA LEU A 242 -4.97 -18.88 3.77
C LEU A 242 -4.76 -17.86 4.88
N LYS A 243 -5.80 -17.49 5.63
CA LYS A 243 -5.73 -16.53 6.73
C LYS A 243 -4.75 -16.99 7.82
N SER A 244 -4.82 -18.25 8.21
CA SER A 244 -3.88 -18.83 9.18
C SER A 244 -2.43 -18.80 8.69
N PHE A 245 -2.20 -19.07 7.42
CA PHE A 245 -0.87 -19.02 6.83
C PHE A 245 -0.35 -17.58 6.73
N LEU A 246 -1.18 -16.64 6.30
CA LEU A 246 -0.80 -15.22 6.23
C LEU A 246 -0.42 -14.69 7.60
N TYR A 247 -1.31 -14.83 8.58
CA TYR A 247 -1.08 -14.30 9.92
C TYR A 247 0.07 -15.02 10.65
N GLY A 248 0.11 -16.36 10.59
CA GLY A 248 1.02 -17.17 11.40
C GLY A 248 2.38 -17.47 10.77
N VAL A 249 2.52 -17.39 9.44
CA VAL A 249 3.72 -17.81 8.72
C VAL A 249 4.33 -16.67 7.88
N MET A 250 3.52 -16.02 7.03
CA MET A 250 4.01 -14.93 6.19
C MET A 250 4.23 -13.65 6.98
N GLY A 251 3.42 -13.43 8.01
CA GLY A 251 3.33 -12.19 8.75
C GLY A 251 2.43 -11.16 8.06
N THR A 252 1.66 -10.45 8.88
CA THR A 252 0.78 -9.35 8.47
C THR A 252 1.00 -8.12 9.35
N GLY A 253 2.14 -8.03 10.01
CA GLY A 253 2.48 -6.94 10.91
C GLY A 253 3.13 -5.76 10.19
N LEU A 254 3.72 -4.88 10.98
CA LEU A 254 4.33 -3.63 10.53
C LEU A 254 5.56 -3.75 9.59
N PRO A 255 6.43 -4.80 9.65
CA PRO A 255 7.59 -4.83 8.76
C PRO A 255 7.20 -4.85 7.28
N SER A 256 7.77 -3.96 6.47
CA SER A 256 7.44 -3.82 5.03
C SER A 256 7.52 -5.13 4.24
N TYR A 257 8.44 -6.04 4.59
CA TYR A 257 8.55 -7.32 3.88
C TYR A 257 7.37 -8.26 4.16
N GLU A 258 6.71 -8.13 5.33
CA GLU A 258 5.47 -8.87 5.65
C GLU A 258 4.32 -8.34 4.80
N THR A 259 4.13 -7.02 4.79
CA THR A 259 3.14 -6.35 3.93
C THR A 259 3.29 -6.76 2.47
N SER A 260 4.52 -6.66 1.91
CA SER A 260 4.77 -7.07 0.51
C SER A 260 4.47 -8.54 0.26
N ALA A 261 4.91 -9.44 1.14
CA ALA A 261 4.67 -10.86 0.98
C ALA A 261 3.19 -11.20 1.06
N ALA A 262 2.43 -10.58 1.98
CA ALA A 262 1.00 -10.75 2.11
C ALA A 262 0.24 -10.25 0.87
N VAL A 263 0.61 -9.09 0.32
CA VAL A 263 0.05 -8.52 -0.91
C VAL A 263 0.18 -9.49 -2.09
N PHE A 264 1.37 -10.04 -2.31
CA PHE A 264 1.59 -11.00 -3.40
C PHE A 264 0.90 -12.35 -3.13
N CYS A 265 0.91 -12.84 -1.89
CA CYS A 265 0.20 -14.05 -1.49
C CYS A 265 -1.31 -13.95 -1.79
N MET A 266 -1.95 -12.83 -1.42
CA MET A 266 -3.36 -12.60 -1.73
C MET A 266 -3.63 -12.56 -3.23
N ASN A 267 -2.75 -11.95 -4.01
CA ASN A 267 -2.89 -11.88 -5.47
C ASN A 267 -2.62 -13.22 -6.16
N MET A 268 -1.85 -14.12 -5.57
CA MET A 268 -1.72 -15.51 -6.03
C MET A 268 -2.93 -16.34 -5.67
N TYR A 269 -3.58 -16.08 -4.55
CA TYR A 269 -4.78 -16.78 -4.11
C TYR A 269 -6.00 -16.45 -4.96
N SER A 270 -6.17 -15.20 -5.38
CA SER A 270 -7.34 -14.74 -6.14
C SER A 270 -6.98 -13.60 -7.09
N ASP A 271 -7.75 -13.46 -8.15
CA ASP A 271 -7.76 -12.29 -9.03
C ASP A 271 -8.99 -11.39 -8.84
N ASP A 272 -9.89 -11.74 -7.92
CA ASP A 272 -11.04 -10.93 -7.55
C ASP A 272 -10.65 -9.86 -6.51
N PRO A 273 -10.54 -8.58 -6.91
CA PRO A 273 -10.08 -7.52 -6.02
C PRO A 273 -11.06 -7.23 -4.86
N VAL A 274 -12.35 -7.48 -5.03
CA VAL A 274 -13.35 -7.29 -3.97
C VAL A 274 -13.23 -8.40 -2.92
N ARG A 275 -13.07 -9.66 -3.37
CA ARG A 275 -12.80 -10.77 -2.46
C ARG A 275 -11.50 -10.56 -1.67
N ILE A 276 -10.42 -10.12 -2.35
CA ILE A 276 -9.14 -9.80 -1.70
C ILE A 276 -9.33 -8.74 -0.62
N MET A 277 -10.04 -7.65 -0.93
CA MET A 277 -10.34 -6.56 0.02
C MET A 277 -10.92 -7.11 1.33
N TYR A 278 -11.98 -7.92 1.24
CA TYR A 278 -12.64 -8.44 2.42
C TYR A 278 -11.80 -9.48 3.17
N LEU A 279 -11.09 -10.34 2.45
CA LEU A 279 -10.20 -11.32 3.07
C LEU A 279 -9.03 -10.65 3.80
N CYS A 280 -8.44 -9.59 3.24
CA CYS A 280 -7.39 -8.82 3.93
C CYS A 280 -7.89 -8.26 5.26
N ALA A 281 -9.11 -7.72 5.30
CA ALA A 281 -9.71 -7.21 6.52
C ALA A 281 -9.98 -8.30 7.58
N GLU A 282 -9.97 -9.59 7.20
CA GLU A 282 -10.15 -10.72 8.12
C GLU A 282 -8.83 -11.40 8.54
N THR A 283 -7.67 -11.01 7.98
CA THR A 283 -6.39 -11.69 8.27
C THR A 283 -5.75 -11.30 9.59
N GLY A 284 -6.12 -10.14 10.14
CA GLY A 284 -5.43 -9.54 11.27
C GLY A 284 -4.11 -8.87 10.89
N GLY A 285 -3.55 -8.09 11.81
CA GLY A 285 -2.36 -7.28 11.57
C GLY A 285 -2.68 -5.98 10.82
N ASP A 286 -1.84 -5.60 9.88
CA ASP A 286 -1.91 -4.35 9.08
C ASP A 286 -2.91 -4.51 7.91
N THR A 287 -4.18 -4.62 8.25
CA THR A 287 -5.25 -5.03 7.34
C THR A 287 -5.64 -3.99 6.30
N ASP A 288 -5.51 -2.71 6.62
CA ASP A 288 -5.78 -1.59 5.72
C ASP A 288 -4.69 -1.43 4.66
N THR A 289 -3.41 -1.36 5.04
CA THR A 289 -2.30 -1.27 4.09
C THR A 289 -2.25 -2.50 3.17
N ILE A 290 -2.34 -3.72 3.73
CA ILE A 290 -2.31 -4.95 2.93
C ILE A 290 -3.51 -4.98 1.98
N GLY A 291 -4.70 -4.66 2.48
CA GLY A 291 -5.94 -4.61 1.71
C GLY A 291 -5.87 -3.59 0.58
N ALA A 292 -5.43 -2.36 0.87
CA ALA A 292 -5.30 -1.29 -0.10
C ALA A 292 -4.35 -1.65 -1.24
N LEU A 293 -3.15 -2.14 -0.92
CA LEU A 293 -2.14 -2.52 -1.91
C LEU A 293 -2.55 -3.76 -2.72
N ALA A 294 -3.08 -4.81 -2.06
CA ALA A 294 -3.43 -6.07 -2.72
C ALA A 294 -4.64 -5.92 -3.65
N SER A 295 -5.73 -5.30 -3.17
CA SER A 295 -6.94 -5.08 -3.98
C SER A 295 -6.66 -4.20 -5.19
N SER A 296 -5.81 -3.18 -5.03
CA SER A 296 -5.48 -2.27 -6.13
C SER A 296 -4.70 -2.96 -7.25
N ILE A 297 -3.72 -3.81 -6.92
CA ILE A 297 -3.03 -4.63 -7.93
C ILE A 297 -4.02 -5.58 -8.61
N ALA A 298 -4.84 -6.30 -7.84
CA ALA A 298 -5.84 -7.22 -8.38
C ALA A 298 -6.83 -6.50 -9.30
N SER A 299 -7.22 -5.26 -8.98
CA SER A 299 -8.12 -4.47 -9.81
C SER A 299 -7.56 -4.16 -11.20
N LEU A 300 -6.24 -4.04 -11.32
CA LEU A 300 -5.56 -3.86 -12.60
C LEU A 300 -5.30 -5.19 -13.33
N ARG A 301 -5.29 -6.31 -12.63
CA ARG A 301 -5.22 -7.65 -13.23
C ARG A 301 -6.58 -8.09 -13.76
N ASN A 302 -7.64 -7.79 -13.05
CA ASN A 302 -9.03 -8.11 -13.40
C ASN A 302 -9.80 -6.82 -13.68
N LEU A 303 -9.76 -6.37 -14.94
CA LEU A 303 -10.39 -5.11 -15.37
C LEU A 303 -11.92 -5.18 -15.43
N ASP A 304 -12.50 -6.36 -15.40
CA ASP A 304 -13.96 -6.57 -15.47
C ASP A 304 -14.62 -6.52 -14.08
N SER A 305 -13.85 -6.66 -13.01
CA SER A 305 -14.37 -6.56 -11.64
C SER A 305 -14.70 -5.11 -11.28
N GLU A 306 -15.85 -4.93 -10.61
CA GLU A 306 -16.33 -3.62 -10.18
C GLU A 306 -16.55 -3.58 -8.67
N LEU A 307 -16.25 -2.44 -8.05
CA LEU A 307 -16.61 -2.17 -6.66
C LEU A 307 -18.12 -1.95 -6.50
N PRO A 308 -18.70 -2.28 -5.32
CA PRO A 308 -20.05 -1.88 -5.00
C PRO A 308 -20.21 -0.35 -5.11
N LYS A 309 -21.13 0.10 -5.98
CA LYS A 309 -21.29 1.52 -6.33
C LYS A 309 -21.55 2.42 -5.11
N ASP A 310 -22.33 1.93 -4.15
CA ASP A 310 -22.65 2.69 -2.94
C ASP A 310 -21.42 2.83 -2.02
N MET A 311 -20.55 1.80 -1.96
CA MET A 311 -19.29 1.88 -1.23
C MET A 311 -18.38 2.96 -1.84
N VAL A 312 -18.18 2.90 -3.16
CA VAL A 312 -17.35 3.91 -3.87
C VAL A 312 -17.86 5.31 -3.62
N ARG A 313 -19.20 5.53 -3.83
CA ARG A 313 -19.79 6.83 -3.59
C ARG A 313 -19.57 7.31 -2.16
N THR A 314 -19.85 6.45 -1.19
CA THR A 314 -19.74 6.78 0.24
C THR A 314 -18.28 7.13 0.62
N VAL A 315 -17.31 6.33 0.19
CA VAL A 315 -15.88 6.58 0.51
C VAL A 315 -15.38 7.83 -0.23
N VAL A 316 -15.62 7.95 -1.53
CA VAL A 316 -15.09 9.06 -2.34
C VAL A 316 -15.67 10.40 -1.92
N GLU A 317 -17.00 10.49 -1.71
CA GLU A 317 -17.66 11.76 -1.42
C GLU A 317 -17.37 12.24 0.00
N ASN A 318 -17.44 11.37 1.01
CA ASN A 318 -17.24 11.78 2.40
C ASN A 318 -15.77 12.10 2.74
N ASN A 319 -14.80 11.47 2.08
CA ASN A 319 -13.38 11.84 2.22
C ASN A 319 -12.95 12.93 1.25
N LYS A 320 -13.86 13.45 0.39
CA LYS A 320 -13.57 14.50 -0.60
C LYS A 320 -12.38 14.14 -1.51
N LEU A 321 -12.26 12.87 -1.89
CA LEU A 321 -11.08 12.38 -2.61
C LEU A 321 -10.91 13.06 -3.98
N ARG A 322 -11.99 13.57 -4.58
CA ARG A 322 -11.94 14.32 -5.84
C ARG A 322 -11.25 15.67 -5.74
N ASP A 323 -11.09 16.22 -4.55
CA ASP A 323 -10.30 17.45 -4.33
C ASP A 323 -8.80 17.21 -4.55
N TYR A 324 -8.37 15.95 -4.49
CA TYR A 324 -6.99 15.51 -4.71
C TYR A 324 -6.81 14.85 -6.08
N LEU A 325 -7.77 14.06 -6.51
CA LEU A 325 -7.77 13.33 -7.77
C LEU A 325 -9.16 13.44 -8.42
N PRO A 326 -9.40 14.43 -9.30
CA PRO A 326 -10.71 14.71 -9.89
C PRO A 326 -11.34 13.51 -10.65
N GLU A 327 -10.49 12.62 -11.18
CA GLU A 327 -10.93 11.45 -11.95
C GLU A 327 -11.43 10.28 -11.09
N ILE A 328 -11.21 10.30 -9.75
CA ILE A 328 -11.56 9.20 -8.85
C ILE A 328 -13.09 8.97 -8.71
#